data_760504a356884384b3c08a9012b16258
#
_entry.id   760504a356884384b3c08a9012b16258
#
_cell.length_a   1.000
_cell.length_b   1.000
_cell.length_c   1.000
_cell.angle_alpha   90.00
_cell.angle_beta   90.00
_cell.angle_gamma   90.00
#
_symmetry.space_group_name_H-M   'P 1'
#
loop_
_entity.id
_entity.type
_entity.pdbx_description
1 polymer ?
#
loop_
_entity_poly.entity_id
_entity_poly.type
_entity_poly.pdbx_seq_one_letter_code
_entity_poly.pdbx_strand_id
1 'polypeptide(L)'
;MQRKHYDADHLAFAEAVRTFIGKEMLPSYLDWEAAGLAPRELFTAAGSNGFLGMQIPEQYGGGGATDFRFNQVLGEELMLAGVGGAGLGITLHNDICMPYFLRYCTDAQKERWLPGIASGELITAVAMTEPGAGSDLAGIRSSAVADGDDLIVNGAKTFITNGINADLVITAVRTSPEKHRGLSLVILERGMPGFERGRNLDKLGMHSQDTAELSFTDVRVPRENVLGEVGSGFLGLVSNLPQERMSIAISGVAGSRAALDWTVSYVRERKAFGSSIGSLQNSRFVLAEVATEVDVAQAYIDKCVDALLVDDLSPEDAAKAKWWATELQGRVVDRCLQLHGGYGYMQEYPIARAYADARVTRIYGGATEIMKEIIGRSLKLG
;
A
#
# COMPACT_ATOMS: atom_id res chain seq x y z
N MET A 1 7.90 -24.63 -10.55
CA MET A 1 6.58 -24.94 -11.16
C MET A 1 6.10 -23.73 -11.92
N GLN A 2 5.39 -23.90 -13.06
CA GLN A 2 4.80 -22.77 -13.76
C GLN A 2 3.62 -22.24 -12.92
N ARG A 3 3.63 -20.93 -12.61
CA ARG A 3 2.53 -20.25 -11.92
C ARG A 3 1.33 -20.18 -12.87
N LYS A 4 0.18 -20.73 -12.47
CA LYS A 4 -1.05 -20.79 -13.25
C LYS A 4 -2.12 -19.81 -12.73
N HIS A 5 -1.73 -18.91 -11.88
CA HIS A 5 -2.62 -17.96 -11.19
C HIS A 5 -3.18 -16.90 -12.15
N TYR A 6 -2.41 -16.53 -13.17
CA TYR A 6 -2.77 -15.54 -14.18
C TYR A 6 -3.18 -16.19 -15.49
N ASP A 7 -4.22 -15.66 -16.12
CA ASP A 7 -4.64 -15.98 -17.49
C ASP A 7 -4.03 -14.99 -18.51
N ALA A 8 -4.47 -15.09 -19.77
CA ALA A 8 -3.91 -14.28 -20.87
C ALA A 8 -4.13 -12.77 -20.67
N ASP A 9 -5.27 -12.38 -20.09
CA ASP A 9 -5.61 -10.96 -19.88
C ASP A 9 -4.71 -10.34 -18.80
N HIS A 10 -4.46 -11.07 -17.71
CA HIS A 10 -3.52 -10.64 -16.67
C HIS A 10 -2.09 -10.51 -17.20
N LEU A 11 -1.66 -11.42 -18.09
CA LEU A 11 -0.33 -11.36 -18.71
C LEU A 11 -0.21 -10.18 -19.66
N ALA A 12 -1.24 -9.90 -20.45
CA ALA A 12 -1.29 -8.72 -21.31
C ALA A 12 -1.29 -7.41 -20.50
N PHE A 13 -2.02 -7.40 -19.39
CA PHE A 13 -2.00 -6.28 -18.45
C PHE A 13 -0.61 -6.06 -17.83
N ALA A 14 0.09 -7.13 -17.45
CA ALA A 14 1.47 -7.05 -16.96
C ALA A 14 2.41 -6.37 -17.95
N GLU A 15 2.31 -6.71 -19.25
CA GLU A 15 3.11 -6.06 -20.31
C GLU A 15 2.78 -4.56 -20.45
N ALA A 16 1.49 -4.19 -20.34
CA ALA A 16 1.07 -2.79 -20.35
C ALA A 16 1.64 -2.02 -19.13
N VAL A 17 1.58 -2.62 -17.95
CA VAL A 17 2.15 -2.04 -16.72
C VAL A 17 3.67 -1.88 -16.83
N ARG A 18 4.41 -2.87 -17.35
CA ARG A 18 5.85 -2.77 -17.58
C ARG A 18 6.19 -1.63 -18.53
N THR A 19 5.42 -1.49 -19.61
CA THR A 19 5.59 -0.40 -20.59
C THR A 19 5.39 0.96 -19.94
N PHE A 20 4.34 1.10 -19.14
CA PHE A 20 4.06 2.31 -18.36
C PHE A 20 5.20 2.64 -17.39
N ILE A 21 5.65 1.67 -16.58
CA ILE A 21 6.75 1.86 -15.64
C ILE A 21 8.02 2.30 -16.38
N GLY A 22 8.33 1.65 -17.49
CA GLY A 22 9.52 1.95 -18.29
C GLY A 22 9.51 3.38 -18.87
N LYS A 23 8.33 3.88 -19.23
CA LYS A 23 8.16 5.21 -19.84
C LYS A 23 7.97 6.33 -18.81
N GLU A 24 7.10 6.12 -17.83
CA GLU A 24 6.61 7.19 -16.95
C GLU A 24 7.31 7.22 -15.58
N MET A 25 7.93 6.10 -15.13
CA MET A 25 8.50 6.04 -13.79
C MET A 25 10.03 5.93 -13.79
N LEU A 26 10.61 4.92 -14.46
CA LEU A 26 12.05 4.65 -14.39
C LEU A 26 12.94 5.83 -14.76
N PRO A 27 12.64 6.66 -15.78
CA PRO A 27 13.51 7.76 -16.16
C PRO A 27 13.69 8.83 -15.07
N SER A 28 12.67 9.03 -14.22
CA SER A 28 12.64 10.09 -13.20
C SER A 28 12.62 9.56 -11.77
N TYR A 29 12.64 8.24 -11.57
CA TYR A 29 12.45 7.64 -10.26
C TYR A 29 13.48 8.09 -9.22
N LEU A 30 14.75 8.15 -9.59
CA LEU A 30 15.81 8.59 -8.68
C LEU A 30 15.72 10.08 -8.32
N ASP A 31 15.20 10.90 -9.23
CA ASP A 31 14.94 12.31 -8.95
C ASP A 31 13.79 12.45 -7.94
N TRP A 32 12.75 11.61 -8.04
CA TRP A 32 11.66 11.57 -7.07
C TRP A 32 12.12 11.06 -5.69
N GLU A 33 13.01 10.06 -5.67
CA GLU A 33 13.64 9.61 -4.42
C GLU A 33 14.43 10.74 -3.75
N ALA A 34 15.18 11.52 -4.53
CA ALA A 34 15.94 12.66 -4.05
C ALA A 34 15.03 13.84 -3.61
N ALA A 35 13.93 14.06 -4.32
CA ALA A 35 12.96 15.11 -4.00
C ALA A 35 12.05 14.74 -2.81
N GLY A 36 11.98 13.46 -2.46
CA GLY A 36 11.09 12.95 -1.40
C GLY A 36 9.61 12.90 -1.79
N LEU A 37 9.28 12.99 -3.09
CA LEU A 37 7.91 13.10 -3.57
C LEU A 37 7.80 12.68 -5.03
N ALA A 38 6.90 11.76 -5.37
CA ALA A 38 6.45 11.53 -6.72
C ALA A 38 5.45 12.62 -7.14
N PRO A 39 5.52 13.12 -8.40
CA PRO A 39 4.64 14.19 -8.87
C PRO A 39 3.20 13.72 -9.05
N ARG A 40 2.24 14.64 -8.97
CA ARG A 40 0.80 14.35 -9.16
C ARG A 40 0.49 13.84 -10.56
N GLU A 41 1.28 14.27 -11.55
CA GLU A 41 1.19 13.84 -12.95
C GLU A 41 1.36 12.33 -13.12
N LEU A 42 2.04 11.66 -12.19
CA LEU A 42 2.12 10.19 -12.17
C LEU A 42 0.74 9.55 -12.00
N PHE A 43 -0.14 10.13 -11.16
CA PHE A 43 -1.49 9.62 -10.96
C PHE A 43 -2.37 9.84 -12.19
N THR A 44 -2.32 11.01 -12.81
CA THR A 44 -3.08 11.27 -14.05
C THR A 44 -2.56 10.42 -15.21
N ALA A 45 -1.25 10.18 -15.30
CA ALA A 45 -0.68 9.23 -16.26
C ALA A 45 -1.16 7.80 -16.00
N ALA A 46 -1.18 7.35 -14.74
CA ALA A 46 -1.69 6.03 -14.37
C ALA A 46 -3.20 5.90 -14.69
N GLY A 47 -4.00 6.93 -14.40
CA GLY A 47 -5.43 6.96 -14.72
C GLY A 47 -5.68 6.90 -16.24
N SER A 48 -4.95 7.69 -17.02
CA SER A 48 -5.06 7.69 -18.49
C SER A 48 -4.69 6.36 -19.14
N ASN A 49 -3.88 5.53 -18.46
CA ASN A 49 -3.51 4.19 -18.90
C ASN A 49 -4.41 3.08 -18.29
N GLY A 50 -5.44 3.44 -17.51
CA GLY A 50 -6.36 2.48 -16.88
C GLY A 50 -5.78 1.74 -15.68
N PHE A 51 -4.71 2.25 -15.06
CA PHE A 51 -4.07 1.65 -13.88
C PHE A 51 -4.58 2.23 -12.55
N LEU A 52 -5.47 3.24 -12.60
CA LEU A 52 -6.25 3.71 -11.45
C LEU A 52 -7.72 3.39 -11.64
N GLY A 53 -8.41 3.16 -10.51
CA GLY A 53 -9.85 2.92 -10.54
C GLY A 53 -10.28 1.69 -11.32
N MET A 54 -9.43 0.67 -11.42
CA MET A 54 -9.72 -0.57 -12.17
C MET A 54 -11.07 -1.18 -11.77
N GLN A 55 -11.41 -1.14 -10.48
CA GLN A 55 -12.66 -1.66 -9.92
C GLN A 55 -13.85 -0.69 -10.02
N ILE A 56 -13.62 0.58 -10.34
CA ILE A 56 -14.68 1.57 -10.49
C ILE A 56 -15.56 1.18 -11.69
N PRO A 57 -16.90 1.18 -11.56
CA PRO A 57 -17.79 0.92 -12.67
C PRO A 57 -17.53 1.85 -13.87
N GLU A 58 -17.68 1.33 -15.10
CA GLU A 58 -17.43 2.07 -16.34
C GLU A 58 -18.24 3.37 -16.44
N GLN A 59 -19.45 3.40 -15.91
CA GLN A 59 -20.28 4.61 -15.87
C GLN A 59 -19.66 5.78 -15.12
N TYR A 60 -18.66 5.53 -14.25
CA TYR A 60 -17.88 6.54 -13.54
C TYR A 60 -16.45 6.68 -14.07
N GLY A 61 -16.19 6.11 -15.26
CA GLY A 61 -14.89 6.24 -15.92
C GLY A 61 -13.84 5.22 -15.49
N GLY A 62 -14.19 4.22 -14.70
CA GLY A 62 -13.28 3.13 -14.33
C GLY A 62 -13.29 1.95 -15.28
N GLY A 63 -12.53 0.91 -14.94
CA GLY A 63 -12.38 -0.31 -15.76
C GLY A 63 -13.47 -1.36 -15.54
N GLY A 64 -14.29 -1.26 -14.49
CA GLY A 64 -15.30 -2.25 -14.11
C GLY A 64 -14.71 -3.62 -13.71
N ALA A 65 -13.39 -3.75 -13.58
CA ALA A 65 -12.69 -5.00 -13.28
C ALA A 65 -12.72 -5.30 -11.78
N THR A 66 -13.52 -6.28 -11.38
CA THR A 66 -13.63 -6.70 -9.97
C THR A 66 -12.60 -7.76 -9.57
N ASP A 67 -11.85 -8.29 -10.55
CA ASP A 67 -10.82 -9.30 -10.32
C ASP A 67 -9.56 -8.66 -9.70
N PHE A 68 -9.34 -8.92 -8.41
CA PHE A 68 -8.22 -8.37 -7.65
C PHE A 68 -6.83 -8.83 -8.17
N ARG A 69 -6.77 -9.83 -9.04
CA ARG A 69 -5.51 -10.24 -9.67
C ARG A 69 -4.91 -9.13 -10.55
N PHE A 70 -5.71 -8.23 -11.11
CA PHE A 70 -5.16 -7.03 -11.79
C PHE A 70 -4.43 -6.10 -10.81
N ASN A 71 -4.96 -5.91 -9.60
CA ASN A 71 -4.27 -5.16 -8.53
C ASN A 71 -2.98 -5.86 -8.11
N GLN A 72 -3.03 -7.20 -7.99
CA GLN A 72 -1.85 -8.01 -7.68
C GLN A 72 -0.77 -7.86 -8.75
N VAL A 73 -1.12 -7.95 -10.04
CA VAL A 73 -0.17 -7.73 -11.15
C VAL A 73 0.46 -6.36 -11.07
N LEU A 74 -0.34 -5.30 -10.89
CA LEU A 74 0.17 -3.94 -10.78
C LEU A 74 1.17 -3.81 -9.62
N GLY A 75 0.81 -4.29 -8.44
CA GLY A 75 1.71 -4.27 -7.27
C GLY A 75 2.99 -5.07 -7.48
N GLU A 76 2.90 -6.26 -8.08
CA GLU A 76 4.06 -7.10 -8.40
C GLU A 76 5.02 -6.40 -9.38
N GLU A 77 4.51 -5.85 -10.49
CA GLU A 77 5.35 -5.21 -11.51
C GLU A 77 6.04 -3.94 -10.98
N LEU A 78 5.36 -3.15 -10.14
CA LEU A 78 5.98 -1.98 -9.47
C LEU A 78 7.15 -2.39 -8.57
N MET A 79 7.01 -3.48 -7.83
CA MET A 79 8.08 -3.99 -6.96
C MET A 79 9.22 -4.61 -7.77
N LEU A 80 8.91 -5.40 -8.80
CA LEU A 80 9.90 -6.05 -9.68
C LEU A 80 10.77 -5.03 -10.41
N ALA A 81 10.19 -3.90 -10.81
CA ALA A 81 10.90 -2.81 -11.44
C ALA A 81 11.73 -1.95 -10.46
N GLY A 82 11.59 -2.14 -9.15
CA GLY A 82 12.31 -1.36 -8.14
C GLY A 82 11.78 0.06 -7.94
N VAL A 83 10.52 0.32 -8.30
CA VAL A 83 9.84 1.63 -8.16
C VAL A 83 8.75 1.60 -7.06
N GLY A 84 8.88 0.68 -6.11
CA GLY A 84 7.90 0.44 -5.06
C GLY A 84 7.60 1.65 -4.16
N GLY A 85 8.53 2.59 -4.00
CA GLY A 85 8.30 3.84 -3.27
C GLY A 85 7.16 4.64 -3.90
N ALA A 86 7.32 5.15 -5.11
CA ALA A 86 6.27 5.88 -5.84
C ALA A 86 5.04 4.99 -6.14
N GLY A 87 5.27 3.69 -6.38
CA GLY A 87 4.22 2.69 -6.62
C GLY A 87 3.27 2.52 -5.44
N LEU A 88 3.74 2.72 -4.19
CA LEU A 88 2.90 2.63 -3.00
C LEU A 88 1.74 3.63 -3.04
N GLY A 89 1.95 4.84 -3.56
CA GLY A 89 0.88 5.82 -3.70
C GLY A 89 -0.24 5.34 -4.62
N ILE A 90 0.10 4.66 -5.71
CA ILE A 90 -0.83 4.07 -6.68
C ILE A 90 -1.58 2.88 -6.05
N THR A 91 -0.86 1.96 -5.40
CA THR A 91 -1.49 0.79 -4.77
C THR A 91 -2.35 1.19 -3.57
N LEU A 92 -1.96 2.17 -2.77
CA LEU A 92 -2.79 2.71 -1.69
C LEU A 92 -4.10 3.30 -2.26
N HIS A 93 -4.02 4.05 -3.35
CA HIS A 93 -5.19 4.62 -4.01
C HIS A 93 -6.17 3.53 -4.47
N ASN A 94 -5.67 2.49 -5.15
CA ASN A 94 -6.48 1.41 -5.71
C ASN A 94 -6.94 0.37 -4.67
N ASP A 95 -6.03 -0.11 -3.83
CA ASP A 95 -6.26 -1.32 -3.04
C ASP A 95 -6.81 -1.00 -1.65
N ILE A 96 -6.44 0.17 -1.12
CA ILE A 96 -6.75 0.57 0.26
C ILE A 96 -7.88 1.59 0.28
N CYS A 97 -7.77 2.70 -0.46
CA CYS A 97 -8.79 3.75 -0.43
C CYS A 97 -10.05 3.41 -1.23
N MET A 98 -9.89 2.78 -2.41
CA MET A 98 -10.99 2.49 -3.32
C MET A 98 -12.14 1.68 -2.68
N PRO A 99 -11.89 0.61 -1.89
CA PRO A 99 -12.97 -0.14 -1.25
C PRO A 99 -13.89 0.71 -0.37
N TYR A 100 -13.36 1.76 0.26
CA TYR A 100 -14.18 2.67 1.06
C TYR A 100 -15.17 3.45 0.20
N PHE A 101 -14.72 3.98 -0.93
CA PHE A 101 -15.60 4.71 -1.86
C PHE A 101 -16.62 3.80 -2.49
N LEU A 102 -16.24 2.62 -2.95
CA LEU A 102 -17.16 1.68 -3.61
C LEU A 102 -18.24 1.16 -2.67
N ARG A 103 -17.90 0.87 -1.40
CA ARG A 103 -18.79 0.23 -0.43
C ARG A 103 -19.67 1.21 0.34
N TYR A 104 -19.15 2.41 0.65
CA TYR A 104 -19.78 3.31 1.63
C TYR A 104 -20.30 4.62 1.03
N CYS A 105 -19.95 4.97 -0.20
CA CYS A 105 -20.50 6.14 -0.87
C CYS A 105 -21.94 5.93 -1.28
N THR A 106 -22.77 6.95 -1.09
CA THR A 106 -24.06 7.11 -1.77
C THR A 106 -23.86 7.31 -3.26
N ASP A 107 -24.90 7.15 -4.07
CA ASP A 107 -24.78 7.35 -5.52
C ASP A 107 -24.35 8.78 -5.87
N ALA A 108 -24.87 9.79 -5.17
CA ALA A 108 -24.45 11.18 -5.34
C ALA A 108 -22.95 11.40 -5.03
N GLN A 109 -22.42 10.74 -3.99
CA GLN A 109 -20.99 10.77 -3.67
C GLN A 109 -20.17 10.05 -4.73
N LYS A 110 -20.65 8.92 -5.27
CA LYS A 110 -19.98 8.19 -6.36
C LYS A 110 -19.90 9.05 -7.62
N GLU A 111 -20.99 9.68 -8.02
CA GLU A 111 -21.03 10.60 -9.16
C GLU A 111 -20.06 11.77 -8.99
N ARG A 112 -19.92 12.28 -7.76
CA ARG A 112 -19.04 13.41 -7.43
C ARG A 112 -17.57 13.05 -7.47
N TRP A 113 -17.17 11.90 -6.93
CA TRP A 113 -15.76 11.60 -6.67
C TRP A 113 -15.15 10.54 -7.58
N LEU A 114 -15.90 9.48 -7.94
CA LEU A 114 -15.30 8.36 -8.67
C LEU A 114 -14.71 8.73 -10.02
N PRO A 115 -15.27 9.65 -10.84
CA PRO A 115 -14.64 10.02 -12.10
C PRO A 115 -13.24 10.64 -11.92
N GLY A 116 -13.09 11.56 -10.96
CA GLY A 116 -11.81 12.17 -10.66
C GLY A 116 -10.81 11.19 -10.01
N ILE A 117 -11.30 10.22 -9.24
CA ILE A 117 -10.49 9.16 -8.68
C ILE A 117 -9.97 8.23 -9.78
N ALA A 118 -10.83 7.83 -10.73
CA ALA A 118 -10.45 6.97 -11.85
C ALA A 118 -9.43 7.64 -12.78
N SER A 119 -9.60 8.93 -13.06
CA SER A 119 -8.69 9.70 -13.91
C SER A 119 -7.35 10.06 -13.22
N GLY A 120 -7.27 9.96 -11.89
CA GLY A 120 -6.12 10.40 -11.11
C GLY A 120 -6.06 11.92 -10.85
N GLU A 121 -7.09 12.66 -11.23
CA GLU A 121 -7.23 14.09 -10.88
C GLU A 121 -7.48 14.26 -9.38
N LEU A 122 -8.25 13.34 -8.78
CA LEU A 122 -8.50 13.27 -7.34
C LEU A 122 -7.67 12.14 -6.72
N ILE A 123 -6.58 12.48 -6.08
CA ILE A 123 -5.72 11.53 -5.36
C ILE A 123 -6.32 11.28 -3.98
N THR A 124 -6.31 10.02 -3.55
CA THR A 124 -6.90 9.60 -2.27
C THR A 124 -5.86 9.24 -1.22
N ALA A 125 -6.23 9.44 0.04
CA ALA A 125 -5.50 8.96 1.20
C ALA A 125 -6.46 8.46 2.28
N VAL A 126 -5.94 7.66 3.23
CA VAL A 126 -6.66 7.24 4.44
C VAL A 126 -5.90 7.69 5.69
N ALA A 127 -6.58 8.42 6.55
CA ALA A 127 -6.02 9.04 7.76
C ALA A 127 -6.62 8.41 9.03
N MET A 128 -5.96 7.37 9.54
CA MET A 128 -6.33 6.68 10.77
C MET A 128 -5.40 7.06 11.92
N THR A 129 -4.10 6.92 11.72
CA THR A 129 -3.06 7.06 12.75
C THR A 129 -2.95 8.49 13.28
N GLU A 130 -2.86 8.61 14.61
CA GLU A 130 -2.63 9.86 15.32
C GLU A 130 -1.30 9.82 16.08
N PRO A 131 -0.73 10.95 16.51
CA PRO A 131 0.46 10.96 17.35
C PRO A 131 0.35 10.09 18.62
N GLY A 132 -0.86 9.91 19.15
CA GLY A 132 -1.16 9.11 20.34
C GLY A 132 -1.84 7.76 20.09
N ALA A 133 -2.19 7.40 18.84
CA ALA A 133 -2.96 6.20 18.51
C ALA A 133 -2.54 5.61 17.16
N GLY A 134 -1.94 4.43 17.19
CA GLY A 134 -1.59 3.65 15.98
C GLY A 134 -2.31 2.31 15.96
N SER A 135 -1.71 1.29 16.60
CA SER A 135 -2.32 -0.06 16.68
C SER A 135 -3.65 -0.08 17.44
N ASP A 136 -3.84 0.83 18.40
CA ASP A 136 -5.11 1.00 19.11
C ASP A 136 -6.00 2.03 18.41
N LEU A 137 -6.72 1.60 17.38
CA LEU A 137 -7.67 2.44 16.66
C LEU A 137 -8.82 2.96 17.54
N ALA A 138 -9.17 2.24 18.59
CA ALA A 138 -10.19 2.69 19.54
C ALA A 138 -9.73 3.90 20.38
N GLY A 139 -8.43 4.17 20.42
CA GLY A 139 -7.81 5.32 21.06
C GLY A 139 -7.79 6.60 20.25
N ILE A 140 -8.34 6.62 19.04
CA ILE A 140 -8.45 7.82 18.18
C ILE A 140 -9.19 8.94 18.92
N ARG A 141 -8.62 10.16 18.88
CA ARG A 141 -9.11 11.37 19.56
C ARG A 141 -9.56 12.49 18.64
N SER A 142 -9.10 12.53 17.38
CA SER A 142 -9.64 13.48 16.40
C SER A 142 -11.15 13.39 16.41
N SER A 143 -11.84 14.51 16.52
CA SER A 143 -13.28 14.58 16.76
C SER A 143 -14.01 15.27 15.63
N ALA A 144 -15.30 14.94 15.47
CA ALA A 144 -16.23 15.65 14.62
C ALA A 144 -17.52 15.91 15.40
N VAL A 145 -17.85 17.16 15.62
CA VAL A 145 -19.02 17.61 16.38
C VAL A 145 -20.05 18.20 15.42
N ALA A 146 -21.31 17.78 15.54
CA ALA A 146 -22.38 18.28 14.68
C ALA A 146 -22.64 19.78 14.96
N ASP A 147 -22.75 20.58 13.88
CA ASP A 147 -23.12 22.00 13.90
C ASP A 147 -24.07 22.28 12.71
N GLY A 148 -25.36 22.17 12.95
CA GLY A 148 -26.38 22.22 11.91
C GLY A 148 -26.24 21.06 10.92
N ASP A 149 -26.12 21.40 9.63
CA ASP A 149 -25.93 20.44 8.53
C ASP A 149 -24.46 20.09 8.29
N ASP A 150 -23.56 20.55 9.15
CA ASP A 150 -22.11 20.31 9.03
C ASP A 150 -21.58 19.55 10.23
N LEU A 151 -20.33 19.11 10.09
CA LEU A 151 -19.48 18.60 11.16
C LEU A 151 -18.29 19.55 11.35
N ILE A 152 -17.95 19.88 12.58
CA ILE A 152 -16.74 20.61 12.90
C ILE A 152 -15.66 19.59 13.32
N VAL A 153 -14.63 19.47 12.49
CA VAL A 153 -13.57 18.47 12.69
C VAL A 153 -12.35 19.14 13.32
N ASN A 154 -11.87 18.52 14.41
CA ASN A 154 -10.66 18.94 15.13
C ASN A 154 -9.77 17.72 15.42
N GLY A 155 -8.43 17.93 15.30
CA GLY A 155 -7.45 16.89 15.62
C GLY A 155 -6.22 16.92 14.75
N ALA A 156 -5.46 15.83 14.80
CA ALA A 156 -4.25 15.65 13.99
C ALA A 156 -4.06 14.20 13.60
N LYS A 157 -3.52 13.97 12.42
CA LYS A 157 -3.13 12.66 11.92
C LYS A 157 -1.67 12.65 11.53
N THR A 158 -1.01 11.51 11.65
CA THR A 158 0.41 11.37 11.33
C THR A 158 0.67 10.11 10.50
N PHE A 159 1.79 10.12 9.77
CA PHE A 159 2.21 9.04 8.87
C PHE A 159 1.22 8.74 7.75
N ILE A 160 0.60 9.80 7.20
CA ILE A 160 -0.42 9.65 6.17
C ILE A 160 0.23 9.59 4.78
N THR A 161 0.20 8.42 4.20
CA THR A 161 0.64 8.14 2.82
C THR A 161 -0.25 8.89 1.83
N ASN A 162 0.31 9.46 0.79
CA ASN A 162 -0.33 10.44 -0.12
C ASN A 162 -0.80 11.73 0.57
N GLY A 163 -0.47 11.97 1.84
CA GLY A 163 -1.01 13.09 2.60
C GLY A 163 -0.67 14.47 2.03
N ILE A 164 0.46 14.61 1.33
CA ILE A 164 0.82 15.85 0.59
C ILE A 164 0.03 15.92 -0.71
N ASN A 165 -0.04 14.83 -1.47
CA ASN A 165 -0.66 14.79 -2.79
C ASN A 165 -2.19 14.65 -2.77
N ALA A 166 -2.79 14.04 -1.74
CA ALA A 166 -4.21 13.71 -1.72
C ALA A 166 -5.14 14.92 -1.84
N ASP A 167 -6.21 14.75 -2.58
CA ASP A 167 -7.33 15.69 -2.68
C ASP A 167 -8.48 15.26 -1.77
N LEU A 168 -8.68 13.95 -1.61
CA LEU A 168 -9.69 13.34 -0.77
C LEU A 168 -9.03 12.49 0.32
N VAL A 169 -9.26 12.85 1.58
CA VAL A 169 -8.70 12.13 2.72
C VAL A 169 -9.81 11.46 3.52
N ILE A 170 -9.89 10.14 3.46
CA ILE A 170 -10.77 9.34 4.31
C ILE A 170 -10.27 9.46 5.74
N THR A 171 -10.95 10.21 6.58
CA THR A 171 -10.48 10.52 7.92
C THR A 171 -11.33 9.84 8.98
N ALA A 172 -10.70 9.02 9.82
CA ALA A 172 -11.34 8.43 10.99
C ALA A 172 -11.43 9.46 12.11
N VAL A 173 -12.64 9.79 12.54
CA VAL A 173 -12.91 10.79 13.58
C VAL A 173 -13.90 10.28 14.61
N ARG A 174 -13.86 10.82 15.81
CA ARG A 174 -14.77 10.49 16.89
C ARG A 174 -16.00 11.41 16.87
N THR A 175 -17.16 10.82 16.68
CA THR A 175 -18.46 11.52 16.67
C THR A 175 -19.30 11.27 17.93
N SER A 176 -18.89 10.30 18.77
CA SER A 176 -19.50 10.07 20.09
C SER A 176 -18.49 9.47 21.08
N PRO A 177 -18.77 9.47 22.39
CA PRO A 177 -17.85 8.91 23.40
C PRO A 177 -17.79 7.36 23.39
N GLU A 178 -18.65 6.69 22.64
CA GLU A 178 -18.67 5.23 22.56
C GLU A 178 -17.37 4.68 21.94
N LYS A 179 -16.83 3.60 22.51
CA LYS A 179 -15.50 3.11 22.17
C LYS A 179 -15.41 2.68 20.69
N HIS A 180 -16.28 1.79 20.24
CA HIS A 180 -16.24 1.25 18.87
C HIS A 180 -17.29 1.91 17.96
N ARG A 181 -18.50 2.20 18.48
CA ARG A 181 -19.56 2.89 17.75
C ARG A 181 -19.41 4.41 17.72
N GLY A 182 -18.39 4.94 18.33
CA GLY A 182 -18.10 6.38 18.35
C GLY A 182 -17.23 6.87 17.19
N LEU A 183 -16.75 5.99 16.31
CA LEU A 183 -15.95 6.39 15.16
C LEU A 183 -16.77 6.49 13.89
N SER A 184 -16.53 7.54 13.11
CA SER A 184 -17.09 7.77 11.78
C SER A 184 -15.96 7.98 10.76
N LEU A 185 -16.26 7.74 9.49
CA LEU A 185 -15.37 8.08 8.38
C LEU A 185 -15.91 9.32 7.68
N VAL A 186 -15.07 10.33 7.53
CA VAL A 186 -15.42 11.59 6.91
C VAL A 186 -14.40 11.93 5.83
N ILE A 187 -14.85 12.38 4.66
CA ILE A 187 -13.96 12.86 3.60
C ILE A 187 -13.62 14.32 3.85
N LEU A 188 -12.35 14.59 4.10
CA LEU A 188 -11.80 15.94 4.07
C LEU A 188 -11.24 16.20 2.67
N GLU A 189 -11.65 17.30 2.07
CA GLU A 189 -11.24 17.69 0.73
C GLU A 189 -10.13 18.74 0.78
N ARG A 190 -9.23 18.70 -0.20
CA ARG A 190 -8.19 19.70 -0.37
C ARG A 190 -8.79 21.10 -0.43
N GLY A 191 -8.23 22.02 0.33
CA GLY A 191 -8.64 23.43 0.35
C GLY A 191 -9.75 23.76 1.35
N MET A 192 -10.28 22.80 2.11
CA MET A 192 -11.18 23.13 3.22
C MET A 192 -10.46 24.03 4.24
N PRO A 193 -11.05 25.17 4.65
CA PRO A 193 -10.45 26.05 5.67
C PRO A 193 -10.18 25.27 6.97
N GLY A 194 -8.99 25.49 7.57
CA GLY A 194 -8.57 24.80 8.78
C GLY A 194 -7.99 23.39 8.57
N PHE A 195 -8.06 22.85 7.34
CA PHE A 195 -7.37 21.61 6.98
C PHE A 195 -5.98 21.95 6.43
N GLU A 196 -4.96 21.66 7.22
CA GLU A 196 -3.58 21.92 6.88
C GLU A 196 -2.77 20.63 6.72
N ARG A 197 -1.88 20.64 5.74
CA ARG A 197 -0.84 19.62 5.56
C ARG A 197 0.43 20.14 6.20
N GLY A 198 0.97 19.35 7.11
CA GLY A 198 2.27 19.59 7.69
C GLY A 198 3.40 19.26 6.69
N ARG A 199 4.57 19.04 7.23
CA ARG A 199 5.74 18.66 6.41
C ARG A 199 5.58 17.27 5.80
N ASN A 200 6.21 17.07 4.65
CA ASN A 200 6.53 15.73 4.18
C ASN A 200 7.60 15.14 5.12
N LEU A 201 7.31 13.97 5.71
CA LEU A 201 8.17 13.38 6.74
C LEU A 201 9.40 12.73 6.11
N ASP A 202 10.56 13.00 6.69
CA ASP A 202 11.80 12.32 6.34
C ASP A 202 11.78 10.88 6.87
N LYS A 203 12.05 9.90 6.01
CA LYS A 203 11.88 8.48 6.28
C LYS A 203 13.18 7.72 6.05
N LEU A 204 13.29 6.53 6.64
CA LEU A 204 14.41 5.62 6.41
C LEU A 204 14.48 5.11 4.96
N GLY A 205 13.35 4.93 4.31
CA GLY A 205 13.21 4.45 2.94
C GLY A 205 11.90 4.92 2.32
N MET A 206 11.58 4.43 1.10
CA MET A 206 10.42 4.85 0.30
C MET A 206 10.37 6.38 0.17
N HIS A 207 11.50 7.00 -0.16
CA HIS A 207 11.63 8.46 -0.18
C HIS A 207 10.70 9.10 -1.21
N SER A 208 10.51 8.49 -2.38
CA SER A 208 9.62 8.97 -3.44
C SER A 208 8.13 8.93 -3.08
N GLN A 209 7.75 8.22 -2.00
CA GLN A 209 6.40 8.26 -1.45
C GLN A 209 6.27 9.37 -0.42
N ASP A 210 5.35 10.31 -0.61
CA ASP A 210 5.02 11.30 0.40
C ASP A 210 4.32 10.69 1.61
N THR A 211 4.65 11.22 2.77
CA THR A 211 4.04 10.81 4.04
C THR A 211 3.92 12.06 4.91
N ALA A 212 2.69 12.46 5.24
CA ALA A 212 2.44 13.75 5.88
C ALA A 212 1.89 13.63 7.30
N GLU A 213 2.07 14.72 8.04
CA GLU A 213 1.22 15.09 9.16
C GLU A 213 0.06 15.93 8.63
N LEU A 214 -1.14 15.70 9.15
CA LEU A 214 -2.34 16.47 8.83
C LEU A 214 -2.89 17.07 10.12
N SER A 215 -3.33 18.33 10.07
CA SER A 215 -3.98 19.00 11.20
C SER A 215 -5.33 19.56 10.81
N PHE A 216 -6.24 19.54 11.75
CA PHE A 216 -7.61 19.99 11.60
C PHE A 216 -7.95 20.94 12.72
N THR A 217 -8.25 22.19 12.36
CA THR A 217 -8.65 23.24 13.31
C THR A 217 -9.98 23.83 12.84
N ASP A 218 -11.05 23.44 13.52
CA ASP A 218 -12.42 23.86 13.23
C ASP A 218 -12.81 23.69 11.75
N VAL A 219 -12.36 22.57 11.13
CA VAL A 219 -12.68 22.29 9.74
C VAL A 219 -14.16 22.02 9.60
N ARG A 220 -14.86 22.89 8.88
CA ARG A 220 -16.26 22.72 8.57
C ARG A 220 -16.44 21.77 7.39
N VAL A 221 -17.05 20.62 7.66
CA VAL A 221 -17.22 19.53 6.69
C VAL A 221 -18.71 19.28 6.51
N PRO A 222 -19.25 19.35 5.28
CA PRO A 222 -20.64 19.03 5.01
C PRO A 222 -20.98 17.61 5.46
N ARG A 223 -22.15 17.40 6.02
CA ARG A 223 -22.59 16.07 6.46
C ARG A 223 -22.67 15.06 5.32
N GLU A 224 -22.87 15.55 4.11
CA GLU A 224 -22.80 14.74 2.88
C GLU A 224 -21.40 14.16 2.58
N ASN A 225 -20.36 14.58 3.29
CA ASN A 225 -19.00 14.02 3.20
C ASN A 225 -18.78 12.84 4.18
N VAL A 226 -19.77 12.42 4.94
CA VAL A 226 -19.69 11.22 5.76
C VAL A 226 -19.78 9.98 4.88
N LEU A 227 -18.86 9.05 5.03
CA LEU A 227 -18.88 7.75 4.36
C LEU A 227 -19.68 6.74 5.20
N GLY A 228 -20.76 6.22 4.62
CA GLY A 228 -21.67 5.33 5.32
C GLY A 228 -22.46 6.06 6.42
N GLU A 229 -22.72 5.36 7.53
CA GLU A 229 -23.47 5.90 8.67
C GLU A 229 -22.54 6.49 9.74
N VAL A 230 -22.99 7.55 10.40
CA VAL A 230 -22.31 8.09 11.58
C VAL A 230 -22.22 7.00 12.66
N GLY A 231 -21.02 6.79 13.21
CA GLY A 231 -20.76 5.73 14.20
C GLY A 231 -20.39 4.36 13.61
N SER A 232 -20.43 4.17 12.29
CA SER A 232 -20.07 2.91 11.63
C SER A 232 -18.59 2.81 11.24
N GLY A 233 -17.82 3.87 11.45
CA GLY A 233 -16.44 3.99 10.95
C GLY A 233 -15.51 2.87 11.41
N PHE A 234 -15.60 2.42 12.67
CA PHE A 234 -14.78 1.32 13.17
C PHE A 234 -15.02 0.03 12.38
N LEU A 235 -16.28 -0.31 12.13
CA LEU A 235 -16.64 -1.49 11.35
C LEU A 235 -16.13 -1.35 9.90
N GLY A 236 -16.28 -0.14 9.31
CA GLY A 236 -15.78 0.17 7.99
C GLY A 236 -14.26 -0.06 7.87
N LEU A 237 -13.49 0.41 8.86
CA LEU A 237 -12.03 0.18 8.89
C LEU A 237 -11.70 -1.32 8.98
N VAL A 238 -12.30 -2.03 9.94
CA VAL A 238 -11.97 -3.44 10.19
C VAL A 238 -12.32 -4.34 9.01
N SER A 239 -13.43 -4.07 8.31
CA SER A 239 -13.87 -4.89 7.18
C SER A 239 -12.98 -4.78 5.93
N ASN A 240 -12.23 -3.67 5.77
CA ASN A 240 -11.30 -3.49 4.64
C ASN A 240 -9.89 -4.01 4.93
N LEU A 241 -9.51 -4.15 6.20
CA LEU A 241 -8.16 -4.58 6.59
C LEU A 241 -7.67 -5.88 5.93
N PRO A 242 -8.48 -6.92 5.68
CA PRO A 242 -7.99 -8.13 4.99
C PRO A 242 -7.42 -7.81 3.60
N GLN A 243 -8.13 -7.03 2.77
CA GLN A 243 -7.65 -6.64 1.45
C GLN A 243 -6.41 -5.72 1.54
N GLU A 244 -6.39 -4.76 2.46
CA GLU A 244 -5.23 -3.88 2.70
C GLU A 244 -3.98 -4.69 3.06
N ARG A 245 -4.12 -5.72 3.91
CA ARG A 245 -3.03 -6.64 4.28
C ARG A 245 -2.56 -7.48 3.09
N MET A 246 -3.47 -7.87 2.20
CA MET A 246 -3.09 -8.60 1.00
C MET A 246 -2.25 -7.75 0.05
N SER A 247 -2.59 -6.48 -0.18
CA SER A 247 -1.77 -5.55 -0.97
C SER A 247 -0.33 -5.45 -0.43
N ILE A 248 -0.18 -5.35 0.89
CA ILE A 248 1.13 -5.33 1.55
C ILE A 248 1.87 -6.67 1.40
N ALA A 249 1.16 -7.79 1.54
CA ALA A 249 1.75 -9.12 1.44
C ALA A 249 2.24 -9.43 0.02
N ILE A 250 1.47 -9.04 -0.99
CA ILE A 250 1.83 -9.12 -2.41
C ILE A 250 3.13 -8.33 -2.65
N SER A 251 3.16 -7.07 -2.24
CA SER A 251 4.36 -6.23 -2.37
C SER A 251 5.57 -6.82 -1.64
N GLY A 252 5.37 -7.44 -0.48
CA GLY A 252 6.43 -8.09 0.30
C GLY A 252 7.08 -9.27 -0.43
N VAL A 253 6.26 -10.15 -1.03
CA VAL A 253 6.76 -11.30 -1.81
C VAL A 253 7.38 -10.83 -3.13
N ALA A 254 6.75 -9.89 -3.83
CA ALA A 254 7.27 -9.33 -5.08
C ALA A 254 8.61 -8.61 -4.86
N GLY A 255 8.75 -7.83 -3.78
CA GLY A 255 10.01 -7.19 -3.40
C GLY A 255 11.10 -8.21 -3.05
N SER A 256 10.74 -9.35 -2.44
CA SER A 256 11.65 -10.47 -2.21
C SER A 256 12.12 -11.10 -3.52
N ARG A 257 11.21 -11.28 -4.49
CA ARG A 257 11.52 -11.78 -5.83
C ARG A 257 12.47 -10.82 -6.56
N ALA A 258 12.17 -9.52 -6.55
CA ALA A 258 13.01 -8.49 -7.15
C ALA A 258 14.45 -8.53 -6.59
N ALA A 259 14.59 -8.58 -5.27
CA ALA A 259 15.89 -8.66 -4.60
C ALA A 259 16.68 -9.92 -5.01
N LEU A 260 16.00 -11.07 -5.12
CA LEU A 260 16.58 -12.31 -5.60
C LEU A 260 17.08 -12.18 -7.04
N ASP A 261 16.24 -11.67 -7.95
CA ASP A 261 16.55 -11.57 -9.38
C ASP A 261 17.72 -10.61 -9.64
N TRP A 262 17.73 -9.46 -9.00
CA TRP A 262 18.87 -8.52 -9.06
C TRP A 262 20.16 -9.15 -8.53
N THR A 263 20.07 -9.89 -7.42
CA THR A 263 21.22 -10.53 -6.82
C THR A 263 21.74 -11.66 -7.69
N VAL A 264 20.89 -12.49 -8.29
CA VAL A 264 21.27 -13.54 -9.22
C VAL A 264 22.02 -12.95 -10.42
N SER A 265 21.51 -11.84 -10.99
CA SER A 265 22.20 -11.14 -12.08
C SER A 265 23.56 -10.62 -11.64
N TYR A 266 23.62 -9.94 -10.50
CA TYR A 266 24.86 -9.39 -9.95
C TYR A 266 25.94 -10.46 -9.68
N VAL A 267 25.60 -11.57 -9.02
CA VAL A 267 26.58 -12.59 -8.67
C VAL A 267 27.10 -13.38 -9.87
N ARG A 268 26.35 -13.41 -10.98
CA ARG A 268 26.82 -14.00 -12.25
C ARG A 268 27.91 -13.19 -12.90
N GLU A 269 27.82 -11.87 -12.82
CA GLU A 269 28.73 -10.92 -13.47
C GLU A 269 29.94 -10.58 -12.58
N ARG A 270 29.71 -10.41 -11.28
CA ARG A 270 30.75 -10.02 -10.33
C ARG A 270 31.80 -11.13 -10.15
N LYS A 271 33.05 -10.80 -10.40
CA LYS A 271 34.16 -11.72 -10.25
C LYS A 271 35.02 -11.43 -9.00
N ALA A 272 35.39 -12.47 -8.29
CA ALA A 272 36.39 -12.45 -7.20
C ALA A 272 37.08 -13.82 -7.15
N PHE A 273 38.30 -13.85 -6.68
CA PHE A 273 39.10 -15.09 -6.58
C PHE A 273 39.19 -15.89 -7.88
N GLY A 274 39.21 -15.20 -9.04
CA GLY A 274 39.36 -15.81 -10.36
C GLY A 274 38.09 -16.38 -10.99
N SER A 275 36.90 -16.26 -10.33
CA SER A 275 35.61 -16.77 -10.81
C SER A 275 34.46 -15.82 -10.49
N SER A 276 33.26 -16.08 -11.04
CA SER A 276 32.06 -15.35 -10.58
C SER A 276 31.77 -15.70 -9.13
N ILE A 277 31.31 -14.70 -8.34
CA ILE A 277 30.95 -14.97 -6.94
C ILE A 277 29.73 -15.91 -6.82
N GLY A 278 28.92 -16.00 -7.87
CA GLY A 278 27.81 -16.96 -7.97
C GLY A 278 28.29 -18.42 -8.05
N SER A 279 29.55 -18.69 -8.46
CA SER A 279 30.13 -20.04 -8.47
C SER A 279 30.57 -20.53 -7.09
N LEU A 280 30.67 -19.64 -6.09
CA LEU A 280 31.02 -20.00 -4.74
C LEU A 280 29.87 -20.77 -4.05
N GLN A 281 30.20 -21.82 -3.32
CA GLN A 281 29.23 -22.70 -2.69
C GLN A 281 28.25 -21.95 -1.77
N ASN A 282 28.76 -21.06 -0.93
CA ASN A 282 27.93 -20.29 -0.02
C ASN A 282 26.90 -19.41 -0.76
N SER A 283 27.31 -18.72 -1.85
CA SER A 283 26.38 -17.92 -2.66
C SER A 283 25.23 -18.76 -3.22
N ARG A 284 25.56 -19.96 -3.73
CA ARG A 284 24.55 -20.90 -4.25
C ARG A 284 23.59 -21.39 -3.18
N PHE A 285 24.07 -21.67 -1.98
CA PHE A 285 23.23 -22.13 -0.87
C PHE A 285 22.29 -21.02 -0.40
N VAL A 286 22.81 -19.82 -0.19
CA VAL A 286 21.99 -18.64 0.18
C VAL A 286 20.88 -18.39 -0.85
N LEU A 287 21.23 -18.38 -2.14
CA LEU A 287 20.24 -18.10 -3.20
C LEU A 287 19.24 -19.26 -3.39
N ALA A 288 19.66 -20.50 -3.18
CA ALA A 288 18.74 -21.65 -3.22
C ALA A 288 17.69 -21.60 -2.10
N GLU A 289 18.11 -21.25 -0.88
CA GLU A 289 17.20 -21.06 0.25
C GLU A 289 16.22 -19.89 -0.01
N VAL A 290 16.75 -18.71 -0.43
CA VAL A 290 15.93 -17.56 -0.75
C VAL A 290 14.91 -17.88 -1.85
N ALA A 291 15.34 -18.52 -2.95
CA ALA A 291 14.44 -18.89 -4.04
C ALA A 291 13.31 -19.81 -3.55
N THR A 292 13.64 -20.79 -2.69
CA THR A 292 12.65 -21.71 -2.13
C THR A 292 11.65 -20.99 -1.22
N GLU A 293 12.14 -20.14 -0.31
CA GLU A 293 11.28 -19.38 0.61
C GLU A 293 10.33 -18.43 -0.14
N VAL A 294 10.81 -17.78 -1.20
CA VAL A 294 9.99 -16.88 -2.04
C VAL A 294 8.93 -17.68 -2.81
N ASP A 295 9.27 -18.83 -3.39
CA ASP A 295 8.31 -19.65 -4.12
C ASP A 295 7.20 -20.21 -3.20
N VAL A 296 7.56 -20.64 -1.99
CA VAL A 296 6.58 -21.10 -0.98
C VAL A 296 5.66 -19.96 -0.55
N ALA A 297 6.22 -18.76 -0.31
CA ALA A 297 5.43 -17.59 0.06
C ALA A 297 4.49 -17.17 -1.08
N GLN A 298 4.95 -17.16 -2.34
CA GLN A 298 4.13 -16.84 -3.50
C GLN A 298 2.92 -17.77 -3.62
N ALA A 299 3.10 -19.07 -3.42
CA ALA A 299 2.00 -20.03 -3.49
C ALA A 299 0.92 -19.75 -2.42
N TYR A 300 1.33 -19.31 -1.23
CA TYR A 300 0.39 -18.95 -0.18
C TYR A 300 -0.34 -17.64 -0.48
N ILE A 301 0.36 -16.64 -1.03
CA ILE A 301 -0.25 -15.36 -1.42
C ILE A 301 -1.28 -15.59 -2.53
N ASP A 302 -0.96 -16.37 -3.57
CA ASP A 302 -1.89 -16.67 -4.66
C ASP A 302 -3.16 -17.35 -4.14
N LYS A 303 -3.02 -18.32 -3.21
CA LYS A 303 -4.16 -18.93 -2.54
C LYS A 303 -5.02 -17.94 -1.75
N CYS A 304 -4.40 -16.98 -1.06
CA CYS A 304 -5.13 -15.94 -0.33
C CYS A 304 -5.86 -14.98 -1.28
N VAL A 305 -5.27 -14.64 -2.43
CA VAL A 305 -5.93 -13.85 -3.47
C VAL A 305 -7.12 -14.61 -4.06
N ASP A 306 -6.98 -15.90 -4.35
CA ASP A 306 -8.10 -16.74 -4.80
C ASP A 306 -9.26 -16.75 -3.78
N ALA A 307 -8.96 -16.80 -2.49
CA ALA A 307 -9.96 -16.70 -1.43
C ALA A 307 -10.60 -15.30 -1.36
N LEU A 308 -9.81 -14.23 -1.58
CA LEU A 308 -10.32 -12.85 -1.63
C LEU A 308 -11.31 -12.64 -2.77
N LEU A 309 -11.08 -13.26 -3.94
CA LEU A 309 -11.95 -13.16 -5.11
C LEU A 309 -13.36 -13.73 -4.88
N VAL A 310 -13.51 -14.64 -3.93
CA VAL A 310 -14.79 -15.29 -3.60
C VAL A 310 -15.30 -14.92 -2.20
N ASP A 311 -14.80 -13.81 -1.64
CA ASP A 311 -15.16 -13.31 -0.29
C ASP A 311 -14.95 -14.34 0.85
N ASP A 312 -14.00 -15.27 0.69
CA ASP A 312 -13.67 -16.34 1.67
C ASP A 312 -12.32 -16.10 2.39
N LEU A 313 -11.70 -14.94 2.21
CA LEU A 313 -10.45 -14.63 2.89
C LEU A 313 -10.70 -14.27 4.35
N SER A 314 -10.25 -15.15 5.26
CA SER A 314 -10.36 -14.86 6.70
C SER A 314 -9.40 -13.75 7.16
N PRO A 315 -9.77 -12.97 8.21
CA PRO A 315 -8.85 -12.01 8.83
C PRO A 315 -7.54 -12.64 9.29
N GLU A 316 -7.57 -13.89 9.73
CA GLU A 316 -6.43 -14.67 10.20
C GLU A 316 -5.49 -15.03 9.05
N ASP A 317 -6.02 -15.44 7.89
CA ASP A 317 -5.21 -15.80 6.73
C ASP A 317 -4.57 -14.57 6.10
N ALA A 318 -5.30 -13.45 6.03
CA ALA A 318 -4.75 -12.16 5.64
C ALA A 318 -3.63 -11.70 6.62
N ALA A 319 -3.80 -11.94 7.92
CA ALA A 319 -2.78 -11.62 8.93
C ALA A 319 -1.53 -12.51 8.78
N LYS A 320 -1.70 -13.82 8.51
CA LYS A 320 -0.59 -14.75 8.21
C LYS A 320 0.15 -14.33 6.95
N ALA A 321 -0.57 -14.01 5.87
CA ALA A 321 -0.01 -13.55 4.61
C ALA A 321 0.86 -12.31 4.82
N LYS A 322 0.29 -11.27 5.45
CA LYS A 322 0.99 -10.01 5.70
C LYS A 322 2.21 -10.21 6.60
N TRP A 323 2.05 -10.86 7.75
CA TRP A 323 3.15 -11.10 8.67
C TRP A 323 4.29 -11.88 8.01
N TRP A 324 3.98 -13.04 7.42
CA TRP A 324 5.00 -13.90 6.82
C TRP A 324 5.73 -13.22 5.66
N ALA A 325 4.99 -12.60 4.72
CA ALA A 325 5.57 -11.97 3.55
C ALA A 325 6.51 -10.81 3.91
N THR A 326 6.15 -9.97 4.89
CA THR A 326 6.95 -8.82 5.29
C THR A 326 8.19 -9.21 6.11
N GLU A 327 8.10 -10.25 6.95
CA GLU A 327 9.27 -10.81 7.63
C GLU A 327 10.21 -11.51 6.65
N LEU A 328 9.66 -12.24 5.67
CA LEU A 328 10.44 -12.85 4.60
C LEU A 328 11.19 -11.77 3.81
N GLN A 329 10.50 -10.71 3.38
CA GLN A 329 11.13 -9.61 2.65
C GLN A 329 12.33 -9.05 3.39
N GLY A 330 12.18 -8.78 4.70
CA GLY A 330 13.29 -8.29 5.52
C GLY A 330 14.50 -9.23 5.53
N ARG A 331 14.28 -10.55 5.67
CA ARG A 331 15.36 -11.55 5.64
C ARG A 331 16.00 -11.70 4.26
N VAL A 332 15.18 -11.66 3.21
CA VAL A 332 15.65 -11.81 1.83
C VAL A 332 16.51 -10.64 1.40
N VAL A 333 16.04 -9.40 1.61
CA VAL A 333 16.82 -8.21 1.20
C VAL A 333 18.15 -8.11 1.96
N ASP A 334 18.19 -8.49 3.24
CA ASP A 334 19.41 -8.52 4.05
C ASP A 334 20.44 -9.52 3.48
N ARG A 335 20.00 -10.75 3.21
CA ARG A 335 20.86 -11.82 2.66
C ARG A 335 21.32 -11.48 1.24
N CYS A 336 20.47 -10.89 0.42
CA CYS A 336 20.79 -10.43 -0.92
C CYS A 336 21.79 -9.27 -0.90
N LEU A 337 21.57 -8.26 -0.07
CA LEU A 337 22.47 -7.14 0.10
C LEU A 337 23.88 -7.59 0.51
N GLN A 338 23.97 -8.56 1.42
CA GLN A 338 25.26 -9.12 1.84
C GLN A 338 26.06 -9.69 0.65
N LEU A 339 25.40 -10.31 -0.32
CA LEU A 339 26.06 -10.85 -1.52
C LEU A 339 26.56 -9.76 -2.48
N HIS A 340 26.05 -8.53 -2.41
CA HIS A 340 26.55 -7.40 -3.17
C HIS A 340 27.82 -6.78 -2.56
N GLY A 341 28.15 -7.11 -1.30
CA GLY A 341 29.27 -6.53 -0.59
C GLY A 341 29.17 -5.00 -0.50
N GLY A 342 30.27 -4.28 -0.71
CA GLY A 342 30.29 -2.81 -0.61
C GLY A 342 29.29 -2.10 -1.55
N TYR A 343 29.02 -2.68 -2.72
CA TYR A 343 28.02 -2.13 -3.65
C TYR A 343 26.60 -2.25 -3.13
N GLY A 344 26.29 -3.23 -2.27
CA GLY A 344 25.01 -3.35 -1.60
C GLY A 344 24.71 -2.21 -0.61
N TYR A 345 25.71 -1.43 -0.23
CA TYR A 345 25.57 -0.27 0.67
C TYR A 345 25.42 1.06 -0.09
N MET A 346 25.49 1.03 -1.42
CA MET A 346 25.41 2.23 -2.27
C MET A 346 24.00 2.41 -2.82
N GLN A 347 23.43 3.59 -2.66
CA GLN A 347 22.05 3.94 -3.08
C GLN A 347 21.81 3.81 -4.58
N GLU A 348 22.86 3.83 -5.39
CA GLU A 348 22.81 3.57 -6.83
C GLU A 348 22.30 2.15 -7.15
N TYR A 349 22.54 1.20 -6.24
CA TYR A 349 22.08 -0.17 -6.38
C TYR A 349 20.66 -0.34 -5.79
N PRO A 350 19.74 -0.94 -6.54
CA PRO A 350 18.34 -1.08 -6.08
C PRO A 350 18.23 -1.90 -4.79
N ILE A 351 19.16 -2.81 -4.53
CA ILE A 351 19.14 -3.62 -3.30
C ILE A 351 19.33 -2.78 -2.04
N ALA A 352 20.12 -1.69 -2.09
CA ALA A 352 20.30 -0.77 -0.97
C ALA A 352 19.00 -0.06 -0.61
N ARG A 353 18.29 0.45 -1.64
CA ARG A 353 16.98 1.07 -1.45
C ARG A 353 15.96 0.05 -0.93
N ALA A 354 15.89 -1.12 -1.56
CA ALA A 354 14.98 -2.19 -1.14
C ALA A 354 15.17 -2.62 0.32
N TYR A 355 16.41 -2.59 0.84
CA TYR A 355 16.70 -2.88 2.24
C TYR A 355 16.06 -1.86 3.18
N ALA A 356 16.17 -0.57 2.87
CA ALA A 356 15.56 0.50 3.65
C ALA A 356 14.02 0.47 3.53
N ASP A 357 13.51 0.30 2.31
CA ASP A 357 12.07 0.29 1.98
C ASP A 357 11.33 -0.86 2.64
N ALA A 358 11.95 -2.04 2.69
CA ALA A 358 11.35 -3.23 3.30
C ALA A 358 11.04 -3.05 4.79
N ARG A 359 11.74 -2.14 5.50
CA ARG A 359 11.64 -2.04 6.95
C ARG A 359 10.25 -1.62 7.44
N VAL A 360 9.57 -0.72 6.73
CA VAL A 360 8.26 -0.19 7.12
C VAL A 360 7.14 -1.21 6.93
N THR A 361 7.30 -2.21 6.05
CA THR A 361 6.26 -3.19 5.72
C THR A 361 5.83 -4.02 6.93
N ARG A 362 6.70 -4.20 7.93
CA ARG A 362 6.42 -4.84 9.22
C ARG A 362 5.67 -3.95 10.22
N ILE A 363 5.49 -2.66 9.90
CA ILE A 363 4.91 -1.64 10.81
C ILE A 363 3.52 -1.22 10.33
N TYR A 364 3.39 -0.73 9.09
CA TYR A 364 2.12 -0.22 8.57
C TYR A 364 1.11 -1.35 8.24
N GLY A 365 -0.17 -1.00 8.09
CA GLY A 365 -1.25 -1.97 7.84
C GLY A 365 -1.44 -2.99 8.99
N GLY A 366 -0.97 -2.64 10.19
CA GLY A 366 -0.91 -3.46 11.40
C GLY A 366 0.48 -4.05 11.64
N ALA A 367 1.09 -3.69 12.77
CA ALA A 367 2.41 -4.19 13.16
C ALA A 367 2.45 -5.71 13.26
N THR A 368 3.66 -6.30 13.14
CA THR A 368 3.90 -7.75 13.28
C THR A 368 3.20 -8.33 14.51
N GLU A 369 3.23 -7.62 15.64
CA GLU A 369 2.62 -8.04 16.91
C GLU A 369 1.10 -8.12 16.79
N ILE A 370 0.47 -7.19 16.09
CA ILE A 370 -0.99 -7.20 15.85
C ILE A 370 -1.37 -8.38 14.94
N MET A 371 -0.56 -8.68 13.93
CA MET A 371 -0.80 -9.86 13.09
C MET A 371 -0.73 -11.15 13.89
N LYS A 372 0.30 -11.28 14.73
CA LYS A 372 0.46 -12.44 15.62
C LYS A 372 -0.67 -12.56 16.63
N GLU A 373 -1.16 -11.44 17.17
CA GLU A 373 -2.30 -11.40 18.08
C GLU A 373 -3.59 -11.92 17.42
N ILE A 374 -3.88 -11.48 16.17
CA ILE A 374 -5.03 -11.97 15.41
C ILE A 374 -4.93 -13.48 15.18
N ILE A 375 -3.77 -13.96 14.75
CA ILE A 375 -3.51 -15.37 14.52
C ILE A 375 -3.61 -16.16 15.84
N GLY A 376 -2.98 -15.65 16.92
CA GLY A 376 -3.00 -16.31 18.23
C GLY A 376 -4.40 -16.48 18.80
N ARG A 377 -5.26 -15.46 18.65
CA ARG A 377 -6.68 -15.55 19.07
C ARG A 377 -7.47 -16.60 18.29
N SER A 378 -7.19 -16.76 17.00
CA SER A 378 -7.87 -17.78 16.17
C SER A 378 -7.56 -19.21 16.61
N LEU A 379 -6.42 -19.42 17.28
CA LEU A 379 -6.01 -20.74 17.80
C LEU A 379 -6.78 -21.18 19.08
N LYS A 380 -7.57 -20.27 19.67
CA LYS A 380 -8.43 -20.56 20.84
C LYS A 380 -7.66 -21.22 21.99
N LEU A 381 -6.50 -20.67 22.36
CA LEU A 381 -5.59 -21.24 23.36
C LEU A 381 -6.01 -20.98 24.81
N GLY A 382 -7.09 -20.23 25.07
CA GLY A 382 -7.58 -19.91 26.43
C GLY A 382 -8.39 -18.63 26.46
#